data_fb26f8fe89dfeeea1c02913d1ce461f7
#
_entry.id   fb26f8fe89dfeeea1c02913d1ce461f7
#
_cell.length_a   1.000
_cell.length_b   1.000
_cell.length_c   1.000
_cell.angle_alpha   90.00
_cell.angle_beta   90.00
_cell.angle_gamma   90.00
#
_symmetry.space_group_name_H-M   'P 1'
#
loop_
_entity.id
_entity.type
_entity.pdbx_description
1 polymer ?
#
loop_
_entity_poly.entity_id
_entity_poly.type
_entity_poly.pdbx_seq_one_letter_code
_entity_poly.pdbx_strand_id
1 'polypeptide(L)'
;RQRSEYVLEVLGITDLEGIPAGGLSHGSARLVGLARALAAQPKYLIMDEPAAGLNEHEVPALLAALAKVREETGCGMLLVEHNVGLVAQACSRVVVLAAGSMIFDGDPQAALNDEGVKSAYLGDAAFGGGH
;
A
#
# COMPACT_ATOMS: atom_id res chain seq x y z
N ARG A 1 4.99 22.98 -10.08
CA ARG A 1 5.81 22.26 -11.06
C ARG A 1 6.88 21.41 -10.34
N GLN A 2 7.80 21.99 -9.57
CA GLN A 2 8.86 21.26 -8.84
C GLN A 2 8.34 20.16 -7.91
N ARG A 3 7.20 20.38 -7.23
CA ARG A 3 6.60 19.37 -6.35
C ARG A 3 6.04 18.17 -7.11
N SER A 4 5.41 18.42 -8.25
CA SER A 4 4.88 17.36 -9.09
C SER A 4 6.01 16.51 -9.67
N GLU A 5 7.07 17.14 -10.16
CA GLU A 5 8.26 16.47 -10.67
C GLU A 5 8.88 15.56 -9.59
N TYR A 6 9.10 16.11 -8.40
CA TYR A 6 9.62 15.34 -7.24
C TYR A 6 8.77 14.11 -6.92
N VAL A 7 7.45 14.26 -6.85
CA VAL A 7 6.56 13.13 -6.52
C VAL A 7 6.58 12.07 -7.61
N LEU A 8 6.59 12.46 -8.88
CA LEU A 8 6.71 11.52 -10.00
C LEU A 8 8.01 10.73 -9.96
N GLU A 9 9.12 11.39 -9.62
CA GLU A 9 10.43 10.73 -9.44
C GLU A 9 10.42 9.74 -8.29
N VAL A 10 9.88 10.13 -7.12
CA VAL A 10 9.81 9.27 -5.95
C VAL A 10 9.00 8.01 -6.21
N LEU A 11 7.89 8.15 -6.93
CA LEU A 11 7.03 7.02 -7.30
C LEU A 11 7.52 6.24 -8.52
N GLY A 12 8.58 6.72 -9.21
CA GLY A 12 9.11 6.06 -10.40
C GLY A 12 8.17 6.09 -11.61
N ILE A 13 7.34 7.14 -11.73
CA ILE A 13 6.32 7.26 -12.78
C ILE A 13 6.50 8.53 -13.64
N THR A 14 7.72 8.99 -13.80
CA THR A 14 8.06 10.15 -14.65
C THR A 14 7.70 9.94 -16.12
N ASP A 15 7.70 8.70 -16.58
CA ASP A 15 7.28 8.29 -17.91
C ASP A 15 5.77 8.52 -18.19
N LEU A 16 4.99 8.72 -17.15
CA LEU A 16 3.56 9.03 -17.27
C LEU A 16 3.29 10.53 -17.49
N GLU A 17 4.31 11.37 -17.37
CA GLU A 17 4.17 12.80 -17.61
C GLU A 17 3.71 13.09 -19.04
N GLY A 18 2.64 13.86 -19.16
CA GLY A 18 2.07 14.20 -20.46
C GLY A 18 1.09 13.17 -21.04
N ILE A 19 0.94 12.01 -20.42
CA ILE A 19 -0.06 11.03 -20.86
C ILE A 19 -1.44 11.46 -20.33
N PRO A 20 -2.46 11.56 -21.20
CA PRO A 20 -3.83 11.83 -20.74
C PRO A 20 -4.32 10.77 -19.75
N ALA A 21 -4.99 11.21 -18.69
CA ALA A 21 -5.45 10.30 -17.61
C ALA A 21 -6.31 9.13 -18.11
N GLY A 22 -7.11 9.34 -19.15
CA GLY A 22 -7.93 8.29 -19.76
C GLY A 22 -7.14 7.22 -20.52
N GLY A 23 -5.84 7.45 -20.78
CA GLY A 23 -4.94 6.49 -21.42
C GLY A 23 -4.12 5.66 -20.45
N LEU A 24 -4.25 5.90 -19.15
CA LEU A 24 -3.49 5.20 -18.13
C LEU A 24 -4.05 3.79 -17.86
N SER A 25 -3.16 2.82 -17.61
CA SER A 25 -3.54 1.53 -17.04
C SER A 25 -4.15 1.71 -15.65
N HIS A 26 -4.86 0.70 -15.17
CA HIS A 26 -5.46 0.75 -13.82
C HIS A 26 -4.40 0.97 -12.72
N GLY A 27 -3.28 0.26 -12.81
CA GLY A 27 -2.15 0.43 -11.89
C GLY A 27 -1.51 1.81 -11.97
N SER A 28 -1.26 2.32 -13.18
CA SER A 28 -0.72 3.66 -13.39
C SER A 28 -1.65 4.75 -12.86
N ALA A 29 -2.96 4.61 -13.08
CA ALA A 29 -3.95 5.54 -12.55
C ALA A 29 -3.94 5.58 -11.00
N ARG A 30 -3.74 4.43 -10.34
CA ARG A 30 -3.59 4.37 -8.88
C ARG A 30 -2.34 5.09 -8.38
N LEU A 31 -1.20 4.88 -9.04
CA LEU A 31 0.04 5.57 -8.69
C LEU A 31 -0.07 7.09 -8.89
N VAL A 32 -0.76 7.52 -9.95
CA VAL A 32 -1.05 8.95 -10.16
C VAL A 32 -1.98 9.49 -9.07
N GLY A 33 -2.97 8.73 -8.63
CA GLY A 33 -3.82 9.09 -7.48
C GLY A 33 -3.01 9.30 -6.21
N LEU A 34 -2.06 8.41 -5.93
CA LEU A 34 -1.12 8.54 -4.80
C LEU A 34 -0.23 9.78 -4.99
N ALA A 35 0.29 10.01 -6.19
CA ALA A 35 1.09 11.19 -6.51
C ALA A 35 0.35 12.50 -6.19
N ARG A 36 -0.92 12.58 -6.55
CA ARG A 36 -1.77 13.74 -6.23
C ARG A 36 -1.90 13.98 -4.73
N ALA A 37 -2.12 12.94 -3.96
CA ALA A 37 -2.20 13.03 -2.50
C ALA A 37 -0.87 13.51 -1.90
N LEU A 38 0.24 12.96 -2.35
CA LEU A 38 1.59 13.32 -1.88
C LEU A 38 2.01 14.75 -2.28
N ALA A 39 1.55 15.25 -3.42
CA ALA A 39 1.84 16.62 -3.86
C ALA A 39 1.28 17.69 -2.92
N ALA A 40 0.26 17.35 -2.13
CA ALA A 40 -0.29 18.22 -1.09
C ALA A 40 0.59 18.30 0.17
N GLN A 41 1.67 17.52 0.26
CA GLN A 41 2.57 17.41 1.42
C GLN A 41 1.81 17.08 2.72
N PRO A 42 1.05 15.99 2.75
CA PRO A 42 0.25 15.64 3.92
C PRO A 42 1.13 15.26 5.10
N LYS A 43 0.68 15.57 6.32
CA LYS A 43 1.28 15.02 7.55
C LYS A 43 0.91 13.56 7.75
N TYR A 44 -0.27 13.17 7.30
CA TYR A 44 -0.81 11.83 7.37
C TYR A 44 -1.42 11.44 6.03
N LEU A 45 -1.12 10.24 5.58
CA LEU A 45 -1.65 9.65 4.36
C LEU A 45 -2.48 8.42 4.73
N ILE A 46 -3.73 8.41 4.34
CA ILE A 46 -4.64 7.27 4.54
C ILE A 46 -4.85 6.61 3.18
N MET A 47 -4.58 5.33 3.11
CA MET A 47 -4.68 4.55 1.88
C MET A 47 -5.60 3.35 2.10
N ASP A 48 -6.62 3.24 1.26
CA ASP A 48 -7.56 2.13 1.27
C ASP A 48 -7.29 1.22 0.07
N GLU A 49 -6.76 0.03 0.36
CA GLU A 49 -6.36 -0.98 -0.63
C GLU A 49 -5.52 -0.43 -1.79
N PRO A 50 -4.39 0.26 -1.52
CA PRO A 50 -3.61 0.92 -2.57
C PRO A 50 -2.97 -0.06 -3.56
N ALA A 51 -2.80 -1.31 -3.19
CA ALA A 51 -2.25 -2.35 -4.06
C ALA A 51 -3.31 -3.06 -4.93
N ALA A 52 -4.60 -2.75 -4.77
CA ALA A 52 -5.65 -3.37 -5.58
C ALA A 52 -5.47 -3.01 -7.07
N GLY A 53 -5.50 -4.03 -7.93
CA GLY A 53 -5.30 -3.88 -9.37
C GLY A 53 -3.85 -3.73 -9.83
N LEU A 54 -2.88 -3.70 -8.90
CA LEU A 54 -1.46 -3.76 -9.23
C LEU A 54 -1.02 -5.20 -9.49
N ASN A 55 -0.10 -5.37 -10.45
CA ASN A 55 0.53 -6.65 -10.70
C ASN A 55 1.68 -6.91 -9.70
N GLU A 56 2.24 -8.12 -9.74
CA GLU A 56 3.31 -8.55 -8.83
C GLU A 56 4.62 -7.75 -8.94
N HIS A 57 4.84 -7.04 -10.05
CA HIS A 57 6.00 -6.16 -10.24
C HIS A 57 5.74 -4.74 -9.73
N GLU A 58 4.49 -4.29 -9.79
CA GLU A 58 4.09 -2.95 -9.36
C GLU A 58 3.98 -2.84 -7.83
N VAL A 59 3.61 -3.91 -7.14
CA VAL A 59 3.48 -3.91 -5.67
C VAL A 59 4.82 -3.59 -4.97
N PRO A 60 5.94 -4.24 -5.29
CA PRO A 60 7.24 -3.88 -4.69
C PRO A 60 7.65 -2.43 -4.97
N ALA A 61 7.37 -1.91 -6.15
CA ALA A 61 7.63 -0.52 -6.50
C ALA A 61 6.81 0.45 -5.65
N LEU A 62 5.53 0.15 -5.43
CA LEU A 62 4.66 0.92 -4.53
C LEU A 62 5.22 0.92 -3.10
N LEU A 63 5.58 -0.24 -2.57
CA LEU A 63 6.11 -0.36 -1.20
C LEU A 63 7.41 0.41 -1.03
N ALA A 64 8.32 0.33 -2.00
CA ALA A 64 9.57 1.08 -2.00
C ALA A 64 9.33 2.59 -2.05
N ALA A 65 8.39 3.05 -2.86
CA ALA A 65 8.02 4.46 -2.95
C ALA A 65 7.41 4.98 -1.64
N LEU A 66 6.53 4.22 -1.00
CA LEU A 66 5.94 4.58 0.30
C LEU A 66 7.01 4.64 1.40
N ALA A 67 7.93 3.69 1.43
CA ALA A 67 9.04 3.70 2.36
C ALA A 67 9.93 4.93 2.17
N LYS A 68 10.25 5.29 0.94
CA LYS A 68 11.04 6.47 0.59
C LYS A 68 10.34 7.77 1.00
N VAL A 69 9.04 7.91 0.72
CA VAL A 69 8.26 9.08 1.13
C VAL A 69 8.26 9.22 2.66
N ARG A 70 8.04 8.13 3.38
CA ARG A 70 8.05 8.15 4.86
C ARG A 70 9.41 8.57 5.41
N GLU A 71 10.48 8.03 4.86
CA GLU A 71 11.84 8.35 5.28
C GLU A 71 12.20 9.81 5.01
N GLU A 72 11.87 10.33 3.83
CA GLU A 72 12.21 11.69 3.42
C GLU A 72 11.32 12.77 4.04
N THR A 73 10.05 12.49 4.28
CA THR A 73 9.06 13.49 4.71
C THR A 73 8.60 13.34 6.15
N GLY A 74 8.78 12.18 6.77
CA GLY A 74 8.20 11.85 8.07
C GLY A 74 6.68 11.71 8.05
N CYS A 75 6.05 11.61 6.89
CA CYS A 75 4.61 11.44 6.74
C CYS A 75 4.12 10.17 7.47
N GLY A 76 3.16 10.31 8.37
CA GLY A 76 2.48 9.18 8.99
C GLY A 76 1.58 8.48 7.98
N MET A 77 1.56 7.16 7.96
CA MET A 77 0.78 6.39 6.98
C MET A 77 -0.14 5.40 7.67
N LEU A 78 -1.39 5.39 7.26
CA LEU A 78 -2.39 4.39 7.61
C LEU A 78 -2.75 3.61 6.34
N LEU A 79 -2.50 2.31 6.38
CA LEU A 79 -2.74 1.40 5.26
C LEU A 79 -3.86 0.43 5.63
N VAL A 80 -4.93 0.44 4.85
CA VAL A 80 -6.02 -0.54 4.95
C VAL A 80 -5.82 -1.58 3.85
N GLU A 81 -5.57 -2.81 4.24
CA GLU A 81 -5.30 -3.93 3.33
C GLU A 81 -5.85 -5.25 3.88
N HIS A 82 -6.16 -6.17 2.98
CA HIS A 82 -6.54 -7.54 3.32
C HIS A 82 -5.39 -8.54 3.08
N ASN A 83 -4.33 -8.13 2.39
CA ASN A 83 -3.13 -8.95 2.18
C ASN A 83 -2.18 -8.78 3.38
N VAL A 84 -2.22 -9.74 4.30
CA VAL A 84 -1.41 -9.69 5.53
C VAL A 84 0.10 -9.71 5.23
N GLY A 85 0.52 -10.41 4.19
CA GLY A 85 1.92 -10.43 3.75
C GLY A 85 2.44 -9.08 3.29
N LEU A 86 1.62 -8.32 2.57
CA LEU A 86 1.93 -6.95 2.15
C LEU A 86 2.03 -6.03 3.36
N VAL A 87 1.08 -6.11 4.28
CA VAL A 87 1.07 -5.33 5.53
C VAL A 87 2.32 -5.61 6.35
N ALA A 88 2.73 -6.88 6.44
CA ALA A 88 3.93 -7.28 7.17
C ALA A 88 5.22 -6.68 6.61
N GLN A 89 5.26 -6.42 5.30
CA GLN A 89 6.39 -5.77 4.64
C GLN A 89 6.37 -4.24 4.77
N ALA A 90 5.18 -3.65 4.76
CA ALA A 90 5.00 -2.20 4.67
C ALA A 90 4.92 -1.48 6.02
N CYS A 91 4.42 -2.16 7.05
CA CYS A 91 3.98 -1.54 8.29
C CYS A 91 4.86 -1.92 9.48
N SER A 92 4.97 -1.00 10.45
CA SER A 92 5.66 -1.23 11.74
C SER A 92 4.70 -1.71 12.84
N ARG A 93 3.39 -1.54 12.63
CA ARG A 93 2.33 -1.99 13.53
C ARG A 93 1.12 -2.36 12.70
N VAL A 94 0.40 -3.38 13.12
CA VAL A 94 -0.85 -3.81 12.51
C VAL A 94 -1.95 -3.96 13.54
N VAL A 95 -3.15 -3.55 13.16
CA VAL A 95 -4.40 -3.84 13.87
C VAL A 95 -5.23 -4.72 12.93
N VAL A 96 -5.63 -5.89 13.40
CA VAL A 96 -6.44 -6.82 12.60
C VAL A 96 -7.87 -6.83 13.11
N LEU A 97 -8.80 -6.60 12.19
CA LEU A 97 -10.23 -6.61 12.45
C LEU A 97 -10.88 -7.83 11.78
N ALA A 98 -11.77 -8.49 12.49
CA ALA A 98 -12.60 -9.55 11.95
C ALA A 98 -14.00 -9.44 12.53
N ALA A 99 -15.02 -9.49 11.67
CA ALA A 99 -16.43 -9.39 12.06
C ALA A 99 -16.74 -8.22 13.01
N GLY A 100 -16.14 -7.07 12.77
CA GLY A 100 -16.33 -5.85 13.55
C GLY A 100 -15.56 -5.79 14.87
N SER A 101 -14.73 -6.76 15.17
CA SER A 101 -13.93 -6.82 16.40
C SER A 101 -12.43 -6.82 16.10
N MET A 102 -11.66 -6.20 16.98
CA MET A 102 -10.20 -6.26 16.92
C MET A 102 -9.73 -7.61 17.47
N ILE A 103 -9.01 -8.37 16.64
CA ILE A 103 -8.50 -9.70 17.02
C ILE A 103 -6.99 -9.71 17.24
N PHE A 104 -6.27 -8.70 16.79
CA PHE A 104 -4.82 -8.57 16.98
C PHE A 104 -4.42 -7.10 16.92
N ASP A 105 -3.45 -6.72 17.72
CA ASP A 105 -2.78 -5.42 17.68
C ASP A 105 -1.31 -5.60 18.08
N GLY A 106 -0.39 -5.29 17.18
CA GLY A 106 1.03 -5.41 17.49
C GLY A 106 1.94 -5.51 16.28
N ASP A 107 3.02 -6.27 16.44
CA ASP A 107 4.02 -6.49 15.41
C ASP A 107 3.44 -7.24 14.20
N PRO A 108 3.68 -6.75 12.97
CA PRO A 108 3.15 -7.38 11.76
C PRO A 108 3.67 -8.81 11.54
N GLN A 109 4.92 -9.11 11.88
CA GLN A 109 5.45 -10.47 11.76
C GLN A 109 4.80 -11.43 12.78
N ALA A 110 4.52 -10.93 13.98
CA ALA A 110 3.76 -11.71 14.98
C ALA A 110 2.33 -11.96 14.52
N ALA A 111 1.70 -11.03 13.81
CA ALA A 111 0.38 -11.22 13.22
C ALA A 111 0.32 -12.41 12.24
N LEU A 112 1.37 -12.60 11.43
CA LEU A 112 1.46 -13.74 10.51
C LEU A 112 1.47 -15.11 11.23
N ASN A 113 1.88 -15.15 12.47
CA ASN A 113 1.97 -16.37 13.29
C ASN A 113 0.82 -16.49 14.30
N ASP A 114 -0.06 -15.50 14.39
CA ASP A 114 -1.22 -15.52 15.29
C ASP A 114 -2.31 -16.45 14.75
N GLU A 115 -2.80 -17.37 15.58
CA GLU A 115 -3.80 -18.35 15.16
C GLU A 115 -5.15 -17.72 14.79
N GLY A 116 -5.56 -16.67 15.47
CA GLY A 116 -6.79 -15.94 15.15
C GLY A 116 -6.70 -15.22 13.79
N VAL A 117 -5.55 -14.61 13.50
CA VAL A 117 -5.27 -13.96 12.21
C VAL A 117 -5.21 -14.99 11.08
N LYS A 118 -4.52 -16.12 11.29
CA LYS A 118 -4.45 -17.20 10.31
C LYS A 118 -5.84 -17.74 9.98
N SER A 119 -6.66 -17.96 10.99
CA SER A 119 -8.03 -18.46 10.82
C SER A 119 -8.90 -17.45 10.04
N ALA A 120 -8.76 -16.16 10.31
CA ALA A 120 -9.59 -15.12 9.68
C ALA A 120 -9.15 -14.74 8.26
N TYR A 121 -7.84 -14.77 7.96
CA TYR A 121 -7.29 -14.22 6.72
C TYR A 121 -6.43 -15.17 5.91
N LEU A 122 -5.63 -16.03 6.54
CA LEU A 122 -4.69 -16.92 5.86
C LEU A 122 -5.30 -18.28 5.53
N GLY A 123 -6.36 -18.68 6.23
CA GLY A 123 -7.10 -19.89 5.93
C GLY A 123 -7.71 -19.91 4.54
N ASP A 124 -8.25 -18.77 4.10
CA ASP A 124 -8.81 -18.61 2.75
C ASP A 124 -7.74 -18.57 1.66
N ALA A 125 -6.56 -18.03 1.95
CA ALA A 125 -5.43 -18.00 1.02
C ALA A 125 -4.82 -19.40 0.79
N ALA A 126 -4.85 -20.28 1.79
CA ALA A 126 -4.40 -21.67 1.66
C ALA A 126 -5.31 -22.50 0.74
N PHE A 127 -6.58 -22.13 0.61
CA PHE A 127 -7.54 -22.76 -0.30
C PHE A 127 -7.61 -22.07 -1.68
N GLY A 128 -7.14 -20.83 -1.82
CA GLY A 128 -7.08 -20.08 -3.07
C GLY A 128 -5.81 -20.29 -3.90
N GLY A 129 -4.80 -20.95 -3.37
CA GLY A 129 -3.53 -21.24 -4.02
C GLY A 129 -3.53 -22.40 -5.02
N GLY A 130 -4.66 -22.83 -5.47
CA GLY A 130 -4.83 -23.99 -6.35
C GLY A 130 -5.23 -23.69 -7.79
N HIS A 131 -4.90 -22.51 -8.30
CA HIS A 131 -5.15 -22.20 -9.72
C HIS A 131 -4.01 -21.44 -10.35
#